data_ddbe10fc1d36fa754855b7a909babee1
#
_entry.id   ddbe10fc1d36fa754855b7a909babee1
#
_cell.length_a   1.000
_cell.length_b   1.000
_cell.length_c   1.000
_cell.angle_alpha   90.00
_cell.angle_beta   90.00
_cell.angle_gamma   90.00
#
_symmetry.space_group_name_H-M   'P 1'
#
loop_
_entity.id
_entity.type
_entity.pdbx_description
1 polymer ?
#
loop_
_entity_poly.entity_id
_entity_poly.type
_entity_poly.pdbx_seq_one_letter_code
_entity_poly.pdbx_strand_id
1 'polypeptide(L)'
;LLYAYGCYKHSVPVSFSASKFCLVDRGIIFAIAHIRGGGELGEKWYLEGKLLNKKNTFKDYISCAEHLINNKYTYKGGLAFYGGSAGGTTGGSVINMNPELFFAALLLVPYVDCLTTALNDKLPLTPGEYEVFGNPKKEKEFFKYIKSYAPYNNLHKTNYPPMLVTSSIFDNRVLYSEPTKYIAKLRDLKKDNNVQLLKCKLEAAGHGGASGRDNAINELAEEYSFILKNAKIKN
;
A
#
# COMPACT_ATOMS: atom_id res chain seq x y z
N LEU A 1 -1.15 -11.70 7.54
CA LEU A 1 -1.30 -10.35 6.99
C LEU A 1 -0.18 -9.47 7.54
N LEU A 2 0.55 -8.78 6.67
CA LEU A 2 1.62 -7.85 7.04
C LEU A 2 1.20 -6.43 6.67
N TYR A 3 0.94 -5.61 7.69
CA TYR A 3 0.61 -4.19 7.56
C TYR A 3 1.88 -3.33 7.57
N ALA A 4 1.93 -2.29 6.75
CA ALA A 4 2.96 -1.26 6.81
C ALA A 4 2.46 0.09 6.32
N TYR A 5 3.13 1.17 6.76
CA TYR A 5 2.94 2.52 6.26
C TYR A 5 4.24 3.11 5.72
N GLY A 6 5.20 3.45 6.59
CA GLY A 6 6.56 3.84 6.22
C GLY A 6 6.69 5.21 5.56
N CYS A 7 5.94 6.21 6.03
CA CYS A 7 5.99 7.56 5.48
C CYS A 7 5.69 8.63 6.54
N TYR A 8 6.10 9.88 6.28
CA TYR A 8 5.77 11.09 7.06
C TYR A 8 6.15 11.03 8.54
N LYS A 9 7.14 10.23 8.92
CA LYS A 9 7.50 10.02 10.33
C LYS A 9 6.32 9.48 11.17
N HIS A 10 5.29 8.93 10.51
CA HIS A 10 4.15 8.37 11.20
C HIS A 10 4.54 7.05 11.86
N SER A 11 4.40 6.98 13.18
CA SER A 11 4.59 5.76 13.96
C SER A 11 3.30 4.97 14.00
N VAL A 12 3.32 3.74 13.47
CA VAL A 12 2.15 2.87 13.49
C VAL A 12 1.98 2.30 14.91
N PRO A 13 0.87 2.62 15.60
CA PRO A 13 0.69 2.20 16.98
C PRO A 13 0.48 0.68 17.08
N VAL A 14 1.11 0.08 18.08
CA VAL A 14 0.81 -1.30 18.50
C VAL A 14 -0.35 -1.23 19.51
N SER A 15 -1.58 -1.28 18.98
CA SER A 15 -2.78 -1.15 19.78
C SER A 15 -3.67 -2.39 19.67
N PHE A 16 -4.42 -2.65 20.73
CA PHE A 16 -5.49 -3.64 20.71
C PHE A 16 -6.59 -3.23 19.74
N SER A 17 -7.08 -4.18 18.96
CA SER A 17 -8.25 -3.99 18.09
C SER A 17 -9.05 -5.29 18.04
N ALA A 18 -10.29 -5.23 18.51
CA ALA A 18 -11.20 -6.37 18.51
C ALA A 18 -11.46 -6.91 17.08
N SER A 19 -11.45 -6.03 16.08
CA SER A 19 -11.68 -6.44 14.69
C SER A 19 -10.58 -7.38 14.15
N LYS A 20 -9.34 -7.30 14.65
CA LYS A 20 -8.26 -8.20 14.24
C LYS A 20 -8.54 -9.66 14.61
N PHE A 21 -9.34 -9.92 15.64
CA PHE A 21 -9.74 -11.28 16.02
C PHE A 21 -10.54 -11.98 14.91
N CYS A 22 -11.26 -11.24 14.08
CA CYS A 22 -11.92 -11.83 12.91
C CYS A 22 -10.94 -12.56 11.97
N LEU A 23 -9.69 -12.11 11.91
CA LEU A 23 -8.64 -12.75 11.13
C LEU A 23 -7.90 -13.81 11.94
N VAL A 24 -7.55 -13.49 13.21
CA VAL A 24 -6.76 -14.37 14.09
C VAL A 24 -7.53 -15.66 14.39
N ASP A 25 -8.81 -15.59 14.72
CA ASP A 25 -9.68 -16.76 14.97
C ASP A 25 -9.82 -17.68 13.74
N ARG A 26 -9.46 -17.17 12.57
CA ARG A 26 -9.45 -17.91 11.28
C ARG A 26 -8.05 -18.28 10.81
N GLY A 27 -7.06 -18.24 11.71
CA GLY A 27 -5.69 -18.69 11.45
C GLY A 27 -4.81 -17.68 10.70
N ILE A 28 -5.23 -16.41 10.54
CA ILE A 28 -4.39 -15.36 9.98
C ILE A 28 -3.58 -14.67 11.08
N ILE A 29 -2.27 -14.69 10.98
CA ILE A 29 -1.39 -13.89 11.83
C ILE A 29 -1.45 -12.44 11.35
N PHE A 30 -1.68 -11.48 12.26
CA PHE A 30 -1.59 -10.05 11.99
C PHE A 30 -0.25 -9.51 12.47
N ALA A 31 0.57 -9.01 11.55
CA ALA A 31 1.88 -8.43 11.83
C ALA A 31 1.95 -6.98 11.34
N ILE A 32 2.74 -6.16 12.01
CA ILE A 32 3.03 -4.78 11.63
C ILE A 32 4.52 -4.66 11.36
N ALA A 33 4.88 -4.16 10.18
CA ALA A 33 6.26 -3.86 9.84
C ALA A 33 6.54 -2.37 10.12
N HIS A 34 7.38 -2.09 11.11
CA HIS A 34 7.88 -0.76 11.43
C HIS A 34 9.09 -0.45 10.54
N ILE A 35 8.81 0.10 9.37
CA ILE A 35 9.78 0.30 8.29
C ILE A 35 10.27 1.75 8.21
N ARG A 36 11.47 1.97 7.68
CA ARG A 36 12.03 3.32 7.52
C ARG A 36 11.13 4.25 6.71
N GLY A 37 11.13 5.52 7.09
CA GLY A 37 10.17 6.53 6.63
C GLY A 37 9.04 6.73 7.64
N GLY A 38 8.77 5.76 8.53
CA GLY A 38 8.03 5.93 9.77
C GLY A 38 8.86 6.60 10.87
N GLY A 39 8.26 6.78 12.04
CA GLY A 39 8.89 7.43 13.20
C GLY A 39 9.22 6.49 14.35
N GLU A 40 9.00 5.20 14.22
CA GLU A 40 9.01 4.21 15.30
C GLU A 40 10.37 4.11 16.01
N LEU A 41 11.48 4.28 15.28
CA LEU A 41 12.83 4.30 15.85
C LEU A 41 13.46 5.72 15.82
N GLY A 42 12.61 6.75 15.80
CA GLY A 42 13.03 8.15 15.92
C GLY A 42 13.41 8.83 14.59
N GLU A 43 14.07 9.99 14.71
CA GLU A 43 14.33 10.89 13.57
C GLU A 43 15.17 10.21 12.47
N LYS A 44 16.22 9.51 12.86
CA LYS A 44 17.10 8.81 11.91
C LYS A 44 16.34 7.81 11.07
N TRP A 45 15.39 7.08 11.67
CA TRP A 45 14.54 6.11 11.00
C TRP A 45 13.69 6.75 9.91
N TYR A 46 13.15 7.93 10.18
CA TYR A 46 12.43 8.72 9.20
C TYR A 46 13.33 9.21 8.07
N LEU A 47 14.47 9.84 8.40
CA LEU A 47 15.39 10.42 7.43
C LEU A 47 15.96 9.38 6.46
N GLU A 48 16.21 8.17 6.94
CA GLU A 48 16.71 7.06 6.12
C GLU A 48 15.62 6.40 5.23
N GLY A 49 14.36 6.85 5.31
CA GLY A 49 13.24 6.37 4.48
C GLY A 49 12.57 7.45 3.65
N LYS A 50 13.19 8.63 3.47
CA LYS A 50 12.66 9.72 2.64
C LYS A 50 13.63 10.16 1.54
N LEU A 51 13.15 11.00 0.62
CA LEU A 51 13.94 11.55 -0.49
C LEU A 51 14.67 10.44 -1.26
N LEU A 52 15.96 10.56 -1.50
CA LEU A 52 16.80 9.56 -2.20
C LEU A 52 17.00 8.26 -1.40
N ASN A 53 16.50 8.20 -0.17
CA ASN A 53 16.51 7.00 0.67
C ASN A 53 15.17 6.23 0.65
N LYS A 54 14.15 6.71 -0.07
CA LYS A 54 12.80 6.14 -0.05
C LYS A 54 12.75 4.64 -0.34
N LYS A 55 13.62 4.12 -1.17
CA LYS A 55 13.70 2.69 -1.46
C LYS A 55 14.06 1.81 -0.25
N ASN A 56 14.63 2.39 0.81
CA ASN A 56 14.86 1.66 2.05
C ASN A 56 13.56 1.21 2.71
N THR A 57 12.49 2.01 2.60
CA THR A 57 11.14 1.63 3.04
C THR A 57 10.70 0.29 2.44
N PHE A 58 10.91 0.11 1.14
CA PHE A 58 10.50 -1.11 0.43
C PHE A 58 11.39 -2.30 0.76
N LYS A 59 12.70 -2.07 0.86
CA LYS A 59 13.67 -3.11 1.29
C LYS A 59 13.38 -3.61 2.69
N ASP A 60 13.06 -2.70 3.62
CA ASP A 60 12.71 -3.05 4.99
C ASP A 60 11.44 -3.92 5.05
N TYR A 61 10.42 -3.57 4.25
CA TYR A 61 9.21 -4.39 4.17
C TYR A 61 9.51 -5.80 3.65
N ILE A 62 10.30 -5.90 2.58
CA ILE A 62 10.71 -7.20 2.02
C ILE A 62 11.51 -8.00 3.06
N SER A 63 12.44 -7.35 3.77
CA SER A 63 13.20 -8.00 4.84
C SER A 63 12.31 -8.51 5.99
N CYS A 64 11.26 -7.74 6.38
CA CYS A 64 10.27 -8.21 7.33
C CYS A 64 9.50 -9.42 6.80
N ALA A 65 9.10 -9.41 5.53
CA ALA A 65 8.43 -10.54 4.89
C ALA A 65 9.32 -11.79 4.88
N GLU A 66 10.57 -11.66 4.48
CA GLU A 66 11.57 -12.73 4.49
C GLU A 66 11.83 -13.26 5.91
N HIS A 67 11.92 -12.36 6.90
CA HIS A 67 12.06 -12.76 8.32
C HIS A 67 10.89 -13.64 8.77
N LEU A 68 9.65 -13.27 8.45
CA LEU A 68 8.47 -14.07 8.80
C LEU A 68 8.48 -15.45 8.12
N ILE A 69 8.94 -15.53 6.88
CA ILE A 69 9.07 -16.78 6.12
C ILE A 69 10.17 -17.65 6.73
N ASN A 70 11.37 -17.10 6.94
CA ASN A 70 12.53 -17.82 7.44
C ASN A 70 12.30 -18.37 8.87
N ASN A 71 11.55 -17.64 9.68
CA ASN A 71 11.17 -18.07 11.03
C ASN A 71 9.88 -18.90 11.08
N LYS A 72 9.36 -19.32 9.93
CA LYS A 72 8.20 -20.23 9.80
C LYS A 72 6.88 -19.68 10.38
N TYR A 73 6.74 -18.37 10.50
CA TYR A 73 5.44 -17.75 10.77
C TYR A 73 4.51 -17.83 9.56
N THR A 74 5.10 -17.89 8.36
CA THR A 74 4.39 -18.06 7.10
C THR A 74 5.31 -18.74 6.07
N TYR A 75 4.90 -18.77 4.81
CA TYR A 75 5.66 -19.35 3.69
C TYR A 75 5.68 -18.38 2.50
N LYS A 76 6.51 -18.64 1.51
CA LYS A 76 6.56 -17.87 0.25
C LYS A 76 5.20 -17.97 -0.46
N GLY A 77 4.58 -16.83 -0.75
CA GLY A 77 3.19 -16.78 -1.25
C GLY A 77 2.13 -16.91 -0.16
N GLY A 78 2.52 -16.88 1.13
CA GLY A 78 1.60 -16.94 2.27
C GLY A 78 1.36 -15.59 2.96
N LEU A 79 1.74 -14.48 2.33
CA LEU A 79 1.55 -13.14 2.88
C LEU A 79 0.37 -12.43 2.21
N ALA A 80 -0.38 -11.65 2.97
CA ALA A 80 -1.26 -10.62 2.45
C ALA A 80 -0.68 -9.25 2.76
N PHE A 81 -0.58 -8.37 1.76
CA PHE A 81 -0.26 -6.95 1.97
C PHE A 81 -1.51 -6.18 2.41
N TYR A 82 -1.35 -5.28 3.37
CA TYR A 82 -2.39 -4.34 3.77
C TYR A 82 -1.78 -2.97 4.04
N GLY A 83 -2.25 -1.95 3.34
CA GLY A 83 -1.79 -0.58 3.53
C GLY A 83 -2.55 0.43 2.70
N GLY A 84 -2.57 1.70 3.14
CA GLY A 84 -3.33 2.75 2.48
C GLY A 84 -2.55 4.03 2.27
N SER A 85 -3.07 4.92 1.42
CA SER A 85 -2.47 6.23 1.15
C SER A 85 -1.00 6.09 0.73
N ALA A 86 -0.06 6.74 1.40
CA ALA A 86 1.39 6.53 1.18
C ALA A 86 1.85 5.10 1.49
N GLY A 87 1.16 4.36 2.39
CA GLY A 87 1.36 2.91 2.54
C GLY A 87 1.01 2.13 1.28
N GLY A 88 0.10 2.64 0.45
CA GLY A 88 -0.19 2.12 -0.88
C GLY A 88 0.99 2.25 -1.85
N THR A 89 1.80 3.32 -1.73
CA THR A 89 3.08 3.41 -2.47
C THR A 89 4.01 2.28 -2.06
N THR A 90 4.11 2.02 -0.76
CA THR A 90 4.90 0.87 -0.25
C THR A 90 4.38 -0.43 -0.84
N GLY A 91 3.06 -0.69 -0.74
CA GLY A 91 2.43 -1.90 -1.26
C GLY A 91 2.64 -2.10 -2.75
N GLY A 92 2.29 -1.10 -3.55
CA GLY A 92 2.45 -1.19 -5.00
C GLY A 92 3.91 -1.39 -5.44
N SER A 93 4.87 -0.76 -4.72
CA SER A 93 6.30 -0.93 -5.01
C SER A 93 6.80 -2.34 -4.66
N VAL A 94 6.49 -2.85 -3.47
CA VAL A 94 6.96 -4.19 -3.05
C VAL A 94 6.30 -5.31 -3.85
N ILE A 95 5.04 -5.14 -4.26
CA ILE A 95 4.34 -6.08 -5.13
C ILE A 95 4.94 -6.10 -6.53
N ASN A 96 5.34 -4.95 -7.08
CA ASN A 96 6.06 -4.91 -8.35
C ASN A 96 7.43 -5.59 -8.27
N MET A 97 8.10 -5.51 -7.11
CA MET A 97 9.43 -6.09 -6.90
C MET A 97 9.37 -7.60 -6.63
N ASN A 98 8.42 -8.05 -5.83
CA ASN A 98 8.31 -9.43 -5.34
C ASN A 98 6.85 -9.90 -5.28
N PRO A 99 6.14 -9.98 -6.42
CA PRO A 99 4.72 -10.37 -6.44
C PRO A 99 4.46 -11.76 -5.87
N GLU A 100 5.45 -12.65 -5.95
CA GLU A 100 5.37 -14.04 -5.50
C GLU A 100 5.37 -14.22 -3.98
N LEU A 101 5.58 -13.15 -3.21
CA LEU A 101 5.48 -13.19 -1.75
C LEU A 101 4.01 -13.22 -1.27
N PHE A 102 3.08 -12.79 -2.12
CA PHE A 102 1.73 -12.45 -1.70
C PHE A 102 0.67 -13.38 -2.30
N PHE A 103 -0.27 -13.84 -1.44
CA PHE A 103 -1.52 -14.47 -1.90
C PHE A 103 -2.65 -13.46 -2.14
N ALA A 104 -2.56 -12.26 -1.54
CA ALA A 104 -3.52 -11.17 -1.73
C ALA A 104 -2.90 -9.81 -1.38
N ALA A 105 -3.49 -8.73 -1.88
CA ALA A 105 -3.14 -7.38 -1.50
C ALA A 105 -4.36 -6.47 -1.37
N LEU A 106 -4.38 -5.67 -0.30
CA LEU A 106 -5.32 -4.59 -0.05
C LEU A 106 -4.59 -3.26 -0.12
N LEU A 107 -4.92 -2.45 -1.11
CA LEU A 107 -4.40 -1.11 -1.29
C LEU A 107 -5.55 -0.11 -1.11
N LEU A 108 -5.58 0.56 0.05
CA LEU A 108 -6.66 1.47 0.40
C LEU A 108 -6.32 2.90 0.01
N VAL A 109 -7.12 3.51 -0.85
CA VAL A 109 -6.92 4.88 -1.36
C VAL A 109 -5.44 5.17 -1.68
N PRO A 110 -4.76 4.28 -2.45
CA PRO A 110 -3.31 4.23 -2.50
C PRO A 110 -2.71 5.35 -3.36
N TYR A 111 -1.63 5.96 -2.86
CA TYR A 111 -0.79 6.90 -3.60
C TYR A 111 0.16 6.13 -4.53
N VAL A 112 -0.31 5.82 -5.75
CA VAL A 112 0.37 4.88 -6.67
C VAL A 112 0.91 5.52 -7.95
N ASP A 113 0.45 6.71 -8.32
CA ASP A 113 0.97 7.47 -9.48
C ASP A 113 1.81 8.67 -9.01
N CYS A 114 2.70 8.40 -8.06
CA CYS A 114 3.49 9.40 -7.33
C CYS A 114 4.22 10.39 -8.25
N LEU A 115 4.72 9.93 -9.40
CA LEU A 115 5.47 10.79 -10.32
C LEU A 115 4.56 11.81 -11.01
N THR A 116 3.41 11.38 -11.52
CA THR A 116 2.47 12.29 -12.21
C THR A 116 1.92 13.33 -11.23
N THR A 117 1.54 12.90 -10.03
CA THR A 117 1.04 13.79 -8.97
C THR A 117 2.12 14.77 -8.53
N ALA A 118 3.36 14.32 -8.30
CA ALA A 118 4.47 15.19 -7.90
C ALA A 118 4.88 16.22 -8.98
N LEU A 119 4.55 15.99 -10.25
CA LEU A 119 4.76 16.95 -11.35
C LEU A 119 3.67 18.04 -11.41
N ASN A 120 2.56 17.88 -10.70
CA ASN A 120 1.46 18.84 -10.67
C ASN A 120 1.43 19.62 -9.35
N ASP A 121 2.17 20.72 -9.31
CA ASP A 121 2.27 21.63 -8.16
C ASP A 121 1.02 22.46 -7.87
N LYS A 122 -0.02 22.34 -8.72
CA LYS A 122 -1.33 22.96 -8.48
C LYS A 122 -2.21 22.14 -7.55
N LEU A 123 -1.86 20.87 -7.30
CA LEU A 123 -2.55 20.04 -6.33
C LEU A 123 -2.19 20.48 -4.91
N PRO A 124 -3.17 20.60 -3.99
CA PRO A 124 -2.96 21.21 -2.67
C PRO A 124 -1.85 20.57 -1.84
N LEU A 125 -1.69 19.24 -1.91
CA LEU A 125 -0.70 18.52 -1.10
C LEU A 125 0.67 18.43 -1.76
N THR A 126 0.76 18.52 -3.09
CA THR A 126 2.00 18.28 -3.83
C THR A 126 3.18 19.13 -3.35
N PRO A 127 3.06 20.44 -3.06
CA PRO A 127 4.20 21.22 -2.56
C PRO A 127 4.74 20.70 -1.22
N GLY A 128 3.88 20.25 -0.31
CA GLY A 128 4.28 19.67 0.97
C GLY A 128 4.95 18.29 0.82
N GLU A 129 4.57 17.54 -0.20
CA GLU A 129 5.15 16.23 -0.49
C GLU A 129 6.63 16.29 -0.94
N TYR A 130 7.08 17.44 -1.41
CA TYR A 130 8.48 17.60 -1.83
C TYR A 130 9.50 17.41 -0.71
N GLU A 131 9.11 17.63 0.55
CA GLU A 131 9.98 17.34 1.70
C GLU A 131 10.21 15.84 1.90
N VAL A 132 9.28 15.02 1.45
CA VAL A 132 9.30 13.57 1.67
C VAL A 132 9.80 12.80 0.45
N PHE A 133 9.36 13.20 -0.74
CA PHE A 133 9.66 12.50 -1.99
C PHE A 133 10.67 13.22 -2.90
N GLY A 134 10.94 14.51 -2.65
CA GLY A 134 11.73 15.37 -3.52
C GLY A 134 10.91 16.03 -4.63
N ASN A 135 11.46 17.05 -5.28
CA ASN A 135 10.78 17.82 -6.31
C ASN A 135 11.21 17.39 -7.73
N PRO A 136 10.45 16.51 -8.40
CA PRO A 136 10.82 16.00 -9.72
C PRO A 136 10.69 17.05 -10.84
N LYS A 137 9.98 18.15 -10.57
CA LYS A 137 9.81 19.26 -11.52
C LYS A 137 11.05 20.16 -11.60
N LYS A 138 11.72 20.32 -10.45
CA LYS A 138 12.92 21.15 -10.33
C LYS A 138 14.20 20.37 -10.52
N GLU A 139 14.24 19.13 -10.07
CA GLU A 139 15.47 18.33 -9.99
C GLU A 139 15.33 17.00 -10.76
N LYS A 140 16.11 16.86 -11.82
CA LYS A 140 16.13 15.65 -12.67
C LYS A 140 16.50 14.37 -11.88
N GLU A 141 17.25 14.51 -10.81
CA GLU A 141 17.62 13.39 -9.94
C GLU A 141 16.37 12.82 -9.25
N PHE A 142 15.54 13.66 -8.62
CA PHE A 142 14.29 13.23 -8.01
C PHE A 142 13.31 12.66 -9.05
N PHE A 143 13.23 13.26 -10.24
CA PHE A 143 12.41 12.69 -11.32
C PHE A 143 12.82 11.23 -11.63
N LYS A 144 14.11 10.99 -11.86
CA LYS A 144 14.63 9.65 -12.14
C LYS A 144 14.40 8.70 -10.96
N TYR A 145 14.65 9.18 -9.76
CA TYR A 145 14.53 8.38 -8.56
C TYR A 145 13.08 7.98 -8.27
N ILE A 146 12.13 8.91 -8.27
CA ILE A 146 10.70 8.62 -8.11
C ILE A 146 10.22 7.67 -9.20
N LYS A 147 10.55 7.94 -10.46
CA LYS A 147 10.20 7.06 -11.59
C LYS A 147 10.67 5.63 -11.39
N SER A 148 11.82 5.43 -10.73
CA SER A 148 12.43 4.12 -10.54
C SER A 148 11.74 3.23 -9.49
N TYR A 149 10.77 3.77 -8.74
CA TYR A 149 10.00 2.99 -7.76
C TYR A 149 8.49 3.23 -7.80
N ALA A 150 8.02 4.35 -8.36
CA ALA A 150 6.60 4.70 -8.37
C ALA A 150 5.76 3.52 -8.91
N PRO A 151 4.75 3.05 -8.16
CA PRO A 151 4.04 1.82 -8.49
C PRO A 151 3.49 1.78 -9.93
N TYR A 152 2.80 2.82 -10.34
CA TYR A 152 2.22 2.93 -11.69
C TYR A 152 3.28 2.85 -12.81
N ASN A 153 4.44 3.47 -12.60
CA ASN A 153 5.51 3.50 -13.60
C ASN A 153 6.24 2.17 -13.74
N ASN A 154 6.24 1.35 -12.68
CA ASN A 154 6.98 0.10 -12.60
C ASN A 154 6.10 -1.16 -12.74
N LEU A 155 4.82 -1.00 -13.10
CA LEU A 155 4.00 -2.13 -13.53
C LEU A 155 4.60 -2.76 -14.79
N HIS A 156 4.74 -4.08 -14.80
CA HIS A 156 5.34 -4.83 -15.91
C HIS A 156 4.61 -6.16 -16.14
N LYS A 157 4.92 -6.85 -17.22
CA LYS A 157 4.29 -8.14 -17.57
C LYS A 157 4.75 -9.24 -16.62
N THR A 158 3.94 -9.58 -15.62
CA THR A 158 4.19 -10.67 -14.66
C THR A 158 2.89 -11.19 -14.08
N ASN A 159 2.97 -12.21 -13.21
CA ASN A 159 1.84 -12.66 -12.40
C ASN A 159 1.73 -11.76 -11.16
N TYR A 160 0.54 -11.25 -10.91
CA TYR A 160 0.24 -10.43 -9.74
C TYR A 160 -0.70 -11.17 -8.78
N PRO A 161 -0.59 -10.96 -7.45
CA PRO A 161 -1.56 -11.52 -6.51
C PRO A 161 -2.95 -10.94 -6.77
N PRO A 162 -4.03 -11.59 -6.32
CA PRO A 162 -5.34 -10.96 -6.22
C PRO A 162 -5.25 -9.65 -5.46
N MET A 163 -5.84 -8.58 -5.99
CA MET A 163 -5.84 -7.25 -5.35
C MET A 163 -7.23 -6.68 -5.21
N LEU A 164 -7.47 -6.04 -4.06
CA LEU A 164 -8.58 -5.10 -3.87
C LEU A 164 -7.99 -3.71 -3.64
N VAL A 165 -8.31 -2.80 -4.55
CA VAL A 165 -7.92 -1.39 -4.47
C VAL A 165 -9.15 -0.56 -4.22
N THR A 166 -9.12 0.31 -3.22
CA THR A 166 -10.22 1.24 -2.94
C THR A 166 -9.91 2.64 -3.43
N SER A 167 -10.94 3.42 -3.68
CA SER A 167 -10.86 4.83 -4.08
C SER A 167 -12.16 5.55 -3.74
N SER A 168 -12.16 6.89 -3.83
CA SER A 168 -13.37 7.71 -3.76
C SER A 168 -13.25 8.89 -4.71
N ILE A 169 -14.33 9.24 -5.42
CA ILE A 169 -14.37 10.42 -6.30
C ILE A 169 -14.23 11.73 -5.52
N PHE A 170 -14.52 11.72 -4.22
CA PHE A 170 -14.38 12.85 -3.30
C PHE A 170 -13.08 12.84 -2.49
N ASP A 171 -12.13 11.95 -2.83
CA ASP A 171 -10.82 11.95 -2.19
C ASP A 171 -10.02 13.18 -2.65
N ASN A 172 -9.72 14.06 -1.70
CA ASN A 172 -8.98 15.30 -1.92
C ASN A 172 -7.49 15.20 -1.58
N ARG A 173 -7.02 14.02 -1.14
CA ARG A 173 -5.60 13.74 -0.84
C ARG A 173 -4.95 12.91 -1.94
N VAL A 174 -5.58 11.81 -2.30
CA VAL A 174 -5.15 10.95 -3.41
C VAL A 174 -6.26 10.93 -4.44
N LEU A 175 -6.05 11.56 -5.57
CA LEU A 175 -7.06 11.64 -6.61
C LEU A 175 -7.50 10.25 -7.07
N TYR A 176 -8.80 10.04 -7.21
CA TYR A 176 -9.38 8.76 -7.67
C TYR A 176 -8.77 8.25 -8.98
N SER A 177 -8.23 9.15 -9.78
CA SER A 177 -7.58 8.82 -11.05
C SER A 177 -6.31 7.97 -10.87
N GLU A 178 -5.60 8.09 -9.74
CA GLU A 178 -4.38 7.31 -9.49
C GLU A 178 -4.68 5.80 -9.37
N PRO A 179 -5.49 5.35 -8.40
CA PRO A 179 -5.83 3.93 -8.29
C PRO A 179 -6.59 3.40 -9.51
N THR A 180 -7.40 4.23 -10.16
CA THR A 180 -8.14 3.83 -11.37
C THR A 180 -7.20 3.52 -12.54
N LYS A 181 -6.25 4.42 -12.82
CA LYS A 181 -5.21 4.21 -13.84
C LYS A 181 -4.32 3.03 -13.51
N TYR A 182 -3.95 2.89 -12.24
CA TYR A 182 -3.12 1.79 -11.75
C TYR A 182 -3.76 0.44 -12.04
N ILE A 183 -5.01 0.24 -11.64
CA ILE A 183 -5.75 -1.01 -11.88
C ILE A 183 -5.98 -1.26 -13.36
N ALA A 184 -6.31 -0.25 -14.15
CA ALA A 184 -6.49 -0.39 -15.59
C ALA A 184 -5.21 -0.93 -16.25
N LYS A 185 -4.06 -0.28 -15.98
CA LYS A 185 -2.76 -0.70 -16.51
C LYS A 185 -2.34 -2.09 -16.00
N LEU A 186 -2.61 -2.39 -14.73
CA LEU A 186 -2.28 -3.69 -14.15
C LEU A 186 -3.06 -4.81 -14.82
N ARG A 187 -4.36 -4.62 -15.08
CA ARG A 187 -5.22 -5.58 -15.80
C ARG A 187 -4.72 -5.88 -17.21
N ASP A 188 -4.15 -4.88 -17.89
CA ASP A 188 -3.57 -5.04 -19.23
C ASP A 188 -2.24 -5.83 -19.19
N LEU A 189 -1.44 -5.63 -18.14
CA LEU A 189 -0.09 -6.19 -18.05
C LEU A 189 -0.01 -7.56 -17.36
N LYS A 190 -0.97 -7.91 -16.50
CA LYS A 190 -0.91 -9.18 -15.75
C LYS A 190 -0.98 -10.39 -16.68
N LYS A 191 -0.28 -11.47 -16.32
CA LYS A 191 -0.23 -12.73 -17.08
C LYS A 191 -1.07 -13.87 -16.45
N ASP A 192 -1.67 -13.63 -15.31
CA ASP A 192 -2.47 -14.56 -14.53
C ASP A 192 -3.97 -14.30 -14.68
N ASN A 193 -4.79 -15.14 -14.04
CA ASN A 193 -6.24 -14.97 -13.96
C ASN A 193 -6.70 -14.43 -12.60
N ASN A 194 -5.80 -13.96 -11.75
CA ASN A 194 -6.11 -13.41 -10.45
C ASN A 194 -6.99 -12.16 -10.57
N VAL A 195 -7.94 -12.02 -9.67
CA VAL A 195 -8.86 -10.88 -9.68
C VAL A 195 -8.14 -9.59 -9.29
N GLN A 196 -8.43 -8.52 -10.03
CA GLN A 196 -7.93 -7.18 -9.79
C GLN A 196 -9.14 -6.27 -9.64
N LEU A 197 -9.57 -6.04 -8.39
CA LEU A 197 -10.78 -5.28 -8.08
C LEU A 197 -10.46 -3.82 -7.79
N LEU A 198 -11.30 -2.94 -8.30
CA LEU A 198 -11.34 -1.53 -7.91
C LEU A 198 -12.73 -1.24 -7.33
N LYS A 199 -12.77 -0.81 -6.05
CA LYS A 199 -13.96 -0.27 -5.41
C LYS A 199 -13.82 1.24 -5.34
N CYS A 200 -14.49 1.96 -6.22
CA CYS A 200 -14.55 3.42 -6.19
C CYS A 200 -15.88 3.87 -5.57
N LYS A 201 -15.82 4.61 -4.47
CA LYS A 201 -16.99 5.18 -3.82
C LYS A 201 -17.45 6.42 -4.61
N LEU A 202 -18.71 6.43 -4.98
CA LEU A 202 -19.36 7.51 -5.72
C LEU A 202 -20.12 8.47 -4.82
N GLU A 203 -20.41 8.06 -3.57
CA GLU A 203 -20.99 8.85 -2.51
C GLU A 203 -19.94 9.69 -1.77
N ALA A 204 -20.39 10.62 -0.94
CA ALA A 204 -19.51 11.52 -0.17
C ALA A 204 -18.71 10.76 0.90
N ALA A 205 -17.65 10.08 0.43
CA ALA A 205 -16.68 9.39 1.24
C ALA A 205 -15.30 9.93 0.88
N GLY A 206 -14.70 10.75 1.71
CA GLY A 206 -13.34 11.30 1.45
C GLY A 206 -12.25 10.24 1.60
N HIS A 207 -11.01 10.70 1.78
CA HIS A 207 -9.82 9.85 1.95
C HIS A 207 -9.93 8.82 3.10
N GLY A 208 -10.66 9.15 4.16
CA GLY A 208 -10.87 8.27 5.33
C GLY A 208 -12.01 7.25 5.19
N GLY A 209 -12.67 7.17 4.03
CA GLY A 209 -13.84 6.32 3.85
C GLY A 209 -15.16 7.02 4.21
N ALA A 210 -16.25 6.28 4.21
CA ALA A 210 -17.56 6.79 4.61
C ALA A 210 -17.62 7.04 6.12
N SER A 211 -18.29 8.12 6.52
CA SER A 211 -18.47 8.44 7.94
C SER A 211 -19.49 7.51 8.60
N GLY A 212 -19.31 7.28 9.90
CA GLY A 212 -20.19 6.48 10.73
C GLY A 212 -19.64 5.07 11.02
N ARG A 213 -20.00 4.58 12.22
CA ARG A 213 -19.50 3.31 12.75
C ARG A 213 -19.86 2.12 11.86
N ASP A 214 -21.11 2.05 11.43
CA ASP A 214 -21.61 0.90 10.67
C ASP A 214 -20.97 0.84 9.28
N ASN A 215 -20.74 1.99 8.65
CA ASN A 215 -20.01 2.07 7.39
C ASN A 215 -18.57 1.59 7.54
N ALA A 216 -17.87 2.01 8.59
CA ALA A 216 -16.50 1.57 8.85
C ALA A 216 -16.42 0.05 9.13
N ILE A 217 -17.40 -0.52 9.83
CA ILE A 217 -17.49 -1.97 10.07
C ILE A 217 -17.73 -2.72 8.75
N ASN A 218 -18.65 -2.24 7.91
CA ASN A 218 -18.96 -2.87 6.63
C ASN A 218 -17.75 -2.83 5.68
N GLU A 219 -17.04 -1.69 5.62
CA GLU A 219 -15.81 -1.56 4.82
C GLU A 219 -14.74 -2.55 5.27
N LEU A 220 -14.50 -2.63 6.58
CA LEU A 220 -13.53 -3.56 7.14
C LEU A 220 -13.95 -5.04 6.92
N ALA A 221 -15.24 -5.34 6.99
CA ALA A 221 -15.76 -6.68 6.72
C ALA A 221 -15.52 -7.09 5.26
N GLU A 222 -15.70 -6.19 4.30
CA GLU A 222 -15.38 -6.44 2.90
C GLU A 222 -13.88 -6.68 2.69
N GLU A 223 -13.03 -5.85 3.29
CA GLU A 223 -11.57 -5.98 3.23
C GLU A 223 -11.11 -7.33 3.77
N TYR A 224 -11.60 -7.71 4.95
CA TYR A 224 -11.25 -8.99 5.57
C TYR A 224 -11.83 -10.18 4.81
N SER A 225 -13.04 -10.05 4.26
CA SER A 225 -13.64 -11.09 3.42
C SER A 225 -12.80 -11.34 2.16
N PHE A 226 -12.23 -10.27 1.55
CA PHE A 226 -11.34 -10.42 0.43
C PHE A 226 -10.06 -11.18 0.81
N ILE A 227 -9.44 -10.88 1.96
CA ILE A 227 -8.27 -11.61 2.47
C ILE A 227 -8.61 -13.07 2.71
N LEU A 228 -9.67 -13.35 3.48
CA LEU A 228 -10.07 -14.71 3.85
C LEU A 228 -10.42 -15.56 2.63
N LYS A 229 -11.13 -15.01 1.65
CA LYS A 229 -11.47 -15.69 0.40
C LYS A 229 -10.22 -16.15 -0.37
N ASN A 230 -9.17 -15.31 -0.38
CA ASN A 230 -7.94 -15.61 -1.12
C ASN A 230 -6.93 -16.44 -0.29
N ALA A 231 -7.04 -16.46 1.02
CA ALA A 231 -6.16 -17.23 1.91
C ALA A 231 -6.35 -18.75 1.78
N LYS A 232 -7.43 -19.22 1.10
CA LYS A 232 -7.77 -20.65 0.92
C LYS A 232 -7.74 -21.41 2.25
N ILE A 233 -8.15 -20.77 3.34
CA ILE A 233 -8.27 -21.40 4.66
C ILE A 233 -9.41 -22.40 4.56
N LYS A 234 -9.11 -23.67 4.85
CA LYS A 234 -10.15 -24.70 4.99
C LYS A 234 -10.84 -24.46 6.33
N ASN A 235 -12.15 -24.28 6.31
CA ASN A 235 -12.99 -24.29 7.51
C ASN A 235 -12.93 -25.64 8.19
#